data_2db6d14931f6e6e8afefbeb19a6ab924
#
_entry.id   2db6d14931f6e6e8afefbeb19a6ab924
#
_cell.length_a   1.000
_cell.length_b   1.000
_cell.length_c   1.000
_cell.angle_alpha   90.00
_cell.angle_beta   90.00
_cell.angle_gamma   90.00
#
_symmetry.space_group_name_H-M   'P 1'
#
loop_
_entity.id
_entity.type
_entity.pdbx_description
1 polymer ?
#
loop_
_entity_poly.entity_id
_entity_poly.type
_entity_poly.pdbx_seq_one_letter_code
_entity_poly.pdbx_strand_id
1 'polypeptide(L)'
;VQNDFWRHYQESPESATQFYYKFSQDSDYIRRYRIKKDRRWNVDTDYGTLDITINLSKPEKDPKAIAAARNASVSAYPKCQLCMENEGYAGRLDHPARENHRIIPITVNDSKWGFQYSPYVYYNEHCIVFNGEHTPMKIERQTFVKLFDFIKQFPHYFLGSNEIGRA
;
A
#
# COMPACT_ATOMS: atom_id res chain seq x y z
N VAL A 1 16.80 7.60 0.21
CA VAL A 1 15.37 7.66 0.56
C VAL A 1 15.13 7.20 1.99
N GLN A 2 15.54 5.98 2.37
CA GLN A 2 15.30 5.48 3.74
C GLN A 2 15.97 6.36 4.80
N ASN A 3 17.26 6.69 4.62
CA ASN A 3 17.99 7.57 5.53
C ASN A 3 17.37 8.99 5.59
N ASP A 4 16.93 9.51 4.45
CA ASP A 4 16.28 10.82 4.40
C ASP A 4 14.92 10.80 5.09
N PHE A 5 14.16 9.73 4.92
CA PHE A 5 12.90 9.53 5.63
C PHE A 5 13.09 9.61 7.14
N TRP A 6 14.06 8.88 7.68
CA TRP A 6 14.32 8.88 9.11
C TRP A 6 14.93 10.19 9.62
N ARG A 7 15.67 10.92 8.78
CA ARG A 7 16.11 12.28 9.11
C ARG A 7 14.91 13.23 9.24
N HIS A 8 13.97 13.20 8.29
CA HIS A 8 12.73 13.98 8.38
C HIS A 8 11.85 13.55 9.57
N TYR A 9 11.87 12.26 9.90
CA TYR A 9 11.13 11.76 11.06
C TYR A 9 11.60 12.36 12.39
N GLN A 10 12.89 12.75 12.49
CA GLN A 10 13.39 13.48 13.68
C GLN A 10 12.78 14.89 13.80
N GLU A 11 12.31 15.46 12.72
CA GLU A 11 11.60 16.74 12.74
C GLU A 11 10.13 16.52 13.14
N SER A 12 9.44 15.67 12.39
CA SER A 12 8.10 15.18 12.72
C SER A 12 7.74 13.95 11.84
N PRO A 13 6.79 13.10 12.30
CA PRO A 13 6.24 12.02 11.45
C PRO A 13 5.63 12.55 10.15
N GLU A 14 4.98 13.71 10.18
CA GLU A 14 4.39 14.38 9.02
C GLU A 14 5.46 14.79 8.00
N SER A 15 6.58 15.38 8.45
CA SER A 15 7.70 15.74 7.57
C SER A 15 8.23 14.52 6.81
N ALA A 16 8.39 13.39 7.50
CA ALA A 16 8.85 12.15 6.90
C ALA A 16 7.89 11.60 5.84
N THR A 17 6.60 11.56 6.16
CA THR A 17 5.58 11.03 5.22
C THR A 17 5.39 11.95 4.03
N GLN A 18 5.42 13.28 4.20
CA GLN A 18 5.38 14.25 3.12
C GLN A 18 6.58 14.11 2.17
N PHE A 19 7.79 14.00 2.73
CA PHE A 19 9.00 13.73 1.93
C PHE A 19 8.85 12.45 1.11
N TYR A 20 8.43 11.36 1.72
CA TYR A 20 8.31 10.06 1.06
C TYR A 20 7.17 10.03 0.04
N TYR A 21 6.04 10.69 0.32
CA TYR A 21 4.94 10.84 -0.62
C TYR A 21 5.36 11.64 -1.86
N LYS A 22 6.03 12.77 -1.65
CA LYS A 22 6.58 13.58 -2.74
C LYS A 22 7.59 12.79 -3.57
N PHE A 23 8.51 12.08 -2.94
CA PHE A 23 9.46 11.19 -3.64
C PHE A 23 8.72 10.17 -4.50
N SER A 24 7.68 9.52 -3.97
CA SER A 24 6.91 8.52 -4.70
C SER A 24 6.15 9.10 -5.90
N GLN A 25 5.80 10.38 -5.86
CA GLN A 25 5.22 11.11 -6.99
C GLN A 25 6.28 11.52 -8.00
N ASP A 26 7.40 12.08 -7.56
CA ASP A 26 8.47 12.59 -8.42
C ASP A 26 9.20 11.46 -9.17
N SER A 27 9.26 10.26 -8.58
CA SER A 27 9.77 9.05 -9.22
C SER A 27 8.77 8.39 -10.18
N ASP A 28 7.59 8.97 -10.39
CA ASP A 28 6.47 8.41 -11.18
C ASP A 28 5.99 7.03 -10.71
N TYR A 29 6.26 6.67 -9.45
CA TYR A 29 5.65 5.49 -8.85
C TYR A 29 4.16 5.73 -8.58
N ILE A 30 3.81 6.88 -7.98
CA ILE A 30 2.44 7.38 -7.89
C ILE A 30 2.14 8.24 -9.12
N ARG A 31 1.45 7.66 -10.08
CA ARG A 31 1.17 8.29 -11.38
C ARG A 31 -0.01 9.24 -11.31
N ARG A 32 0.25 10.49 -10.94
CA ARG A 32 -0.78 11.53 -10.77
C ARG A 32 -1.69 11.70 -11.99
N TYR A 33 -1.15 11.59 -13.20
CA TYR A 33 -1.93 11.71 -14.44
C TYR A 33 -2.94 10.56 -14.65
N ARG A 34 -2.70 9.39 -14.07
CA ARG A 34 -3.67 8.29 -14.04
C ARG A 34 -4.72 8.51 -12.98
N ILE A 35 -4.32 8.91 -11.77
CA ILE A 35 -5.20 9.18 -10.63
C ILE A 35 -6.19 10.30 -10.95
N LYS A 36 -5.79 11.31 -11.75
CA LYS A 36 -6.69 12.39 -12.21
C LYS A 36 -7.87 11.89 -13.06
N LYS A 37 -7.84 10.66 -13.57
CA LYS A 37 -8.94 10.05 -14.32
C LYS A 37 -9.99 9.40 -13.41
N ASP A 38 -9.65 9.15 -12.13
CA ASP A 38 -10.56 8.57 -11.16
C ASP A 38 -11.73 9.51 -10.91
N ARG A 39 -12.93 8.96 -10.83
CA ARG A 39 -14.14 9.72 -10.54
C ARG A 39 -14.48 9.58 -9.06
N ARG A 40 -14.84 10.68 -8.42
CA ARG A 40 -15.20 10.73 -7.00
C ARG A 40 -16.40 11.64 -6.81
N TRP A 41 -17.34 11.22 -5.98
CA TRP A 41 -18.47 12.04 -5.55
C TRP A 41 -19.00 11.51 -4.21
N ASN A 42 -19.78 12.33 -3.54
CA ASN A 42 -20.40 12.00 -2.27
C ASN A 42 -21.90 11.81 -2.47
N VAL A 43 -22.48 10.90 -1.68
CA VAL A 43 -23.93 10.66 -1.65
C VAL A 43 -24.37 10.69 -0.19
N ASP A 44 -25.32 11.57 0.11
CA ASP A 44 -25.94 11.61 1.42
C ASP A 44 -26.99 10.52 1.57
N THR A 45 -26.97 9.83 2.70
CA THR A 45 -27.93 8.78 3.06
C THR A 45 -28.44 9.01 4.48
N ASP A 46 -29.48 8.30 4.88
CA ASP A 46 -30.01 8.32 6.25
C ASP A 46 -28.99 7.89 7.32
N TYR A 47 -27.92 7.23 6.90
CA TYR A 47 -26.83 6.74 7.79
C TYR A 47 -25.56 7.58 7.75
N GLY A 48 -25.54 8.68 6.98
CA GLY A 48 -24.41 9.55 6.77
C GLY A 48 -23.98 9.67 5.32
N THR A 49 -22.93 10.44 5.07
CA THR A 49 -22.38 10.67 3.73
C THR A 49 -21.46 9.52 3.31
N LEU A 50 -21.69 8.98 2.13
CA LEU A 50 -20.87 7.95 1.50
C LEU A 50 -19.95 8.57 0.46
N ASP A 51 -18.66 8.25 0.52
CA ASP A 51 -17.69 8.53 -0.54
C ASP A 51 -17.73 7.44 -1.60
N ILE A 52 -18.10 7.80 -2.82
CA ILE A 52 -18.15 6.86 -3.94
C ILE A 52 -17.01 7.19 -4.90
N THR A 53 -16.29 6.14 -5.32
CA THR A 53 -15.19 6.27 -6.27
C THR A 53 -15.28 5.26 -7.40
N ILE A 54 -14.95 5.71 -8.63
CA ILE A 54 -14.62 4.82 -9.75
C ILE A 54 -13.12 4.96 -10.00
N ASN A 55 -12.36 3.95 -9.62
CA ASN A 55 -10.91 3.96 -9.71
C ASN A 55 -10.46 3.47 -11.09
N LEU A 56 -10.38 4.40 -12.04
CA LEU A 56 -9.92 4.13 -13.41
C LEU A 56 -8.40 3.98 -13.52
N SER A 57 -7.66 4.41 -12.50
CA SER A 57 -6.21 4.27 -12.44
C SER A 57 -5.76 2.85 -12.13
N LYS A 58 -6.63 2.04 -11.50
CA LYS A 58 -6.37 0.65 -11.14
C LYS A 58 -6.95 -0.27 -12.23
N PRO A 59 -6.10 -1.01 -12.96
CA PRO A 59 -6.62 -1.99 -13.91
C PRO A 59 -7.36 -3.11 -13.16
N GLU A 60 -8.60 -3.37 -13.55
CA GLU A 60 -9.34 -4.54 -13.08
C GLU A 60 -8.67 -5.81 -13.62
N LYS A 61 -8.58 -6.82 -12.77
CA LYS A 61 -8.09 -8.14 -13.20
C LYS A 61 -9.21 -8.87 -13.94
N ASP A 62 -8.95 -9.22 -15.20
CA ASP A 62 -9.86 -10.07 -15.96
C ASP A 62 -10.05 -11.43 -15.24
N PRO A 63 -11.28 -11.86 -14.93
CA PRO A 63 -11.55 -13.17 -14.33
C PRO A 63 -10.97 -14.34 -15.13
N LYS A 64 -10.93 -14.24 -16.45
CA LYS A 64 -10.31 -15.26 -17.31
C LYS A 64 -8.79 -15.32 -17.13
N ALA A 65 -8.14 -14.15 -17.01
CA ALA A 65 -6.71 -14.08 -16.72
C ALA A 65 -6.38 -14.64 -15.32
N ILE A 66 -7.23 -14.41 -14.32
CA ILE A 66 -7.07 -14.99 -12.99
C ILE A 66 -7.18 -16.52 -13.04
N ALA A 67 -8.16 -17.06 -13.78
CA ALA A 67 -8.35 -18.50 -13.94
C ALA A 67 -7.16 -19.13 -14.67
N ALA A 68 -6.66 -18.52 -15.74
CA ALA A 68 -5.49 -18.96 -16.48
C ALA A 68 -4.20 -18.94 -15.63
N ALA A 69 -4.05 -17.94 -14.77
CA ALA A 69 -2.89 -17.83 -13.88
C ALA A 69 -2.79 -18.96 -12.85
N ARG A 70 -3.90 -19.65 -12.52
CA ARG A 70 -3.89 -20.82 -11.63
C ARG A 70 -3.14 -22.01 -12.22
N ASN A 71 -3.12 -22.10 -13.54
CA ASN A 71 -2.50 -23.21 -14.30
C ASN A 71 -1.13 -22.82 -14.89
N ALA A 72 -0.70 -21.56 -14.70
CA ALA A 72 0.59 -21.09 -15.17
C ALA A 72 1.74 -21.67 -14.34
N SER A 73 2.88 -21.90 -14.97
CA SER A 73 4.10 -22.31 -14.27
C SER A 73 4.46 -21.27 -13.20
N VAL A 74 4.69 -21.72 -11.97
CA VAL A 74 5.01 -20.85 -10.86
C VAL A 74 6.39 -20.24 -11.07
N SER A 75 6.44 -18.92 -11.21
CA SER A 75 7.71 -18.19 -11.19
C SER A 75 8.29 -18.20 -9.78
N ALA A 76 9.60 -18.42 -9.68
CA ALA A 76 10.27 -18.48 -8.40
C ALA A 76 10.31 -17.12 -7.67
N TYR A 77 10.17 -15.98 -8.38
CA TYR A 77 10.35 -14.65 -7.79
C TYR A 77 9.70 -13.51 -8.61
N PRO A 78 9.19 -12.48 -7.94
CA PRO A 78 8.69 -12.45 -6.56
C PRO A 78 7.36 -13.20 -6.45
N LYS A 79 7.10 -13.82 -5.30
CA LYS A 79 5.89 -14.64 -5.11
C LYS A 79 4.63 -13.81 -4.85
N CYS A 80 4.75 -12.69 -4.15
CA CYS A 80 3.63 -11.78 -3.87
C CYS A 80 3.93 -10.37 -4.37
N GLN A 81 2.87 -9.56 -4.58
CA GLN A 81 2.99 -8.24 -5.21
C GLN A 81 3.27 -7.09 -4.23
N LEU A 82 3.22 -7.35 -2.92
CA LEU A 82 3.31 -6.31 -1.88
C LEU A 82 4.49 -6.49 -0.92
N CYS A 83 5.27 -7.56 -1.07
CA CYS A 83 6.35 -7.88 -0.14
C CYS A 83 7.66 -7.17 -0.47
N MET A 84 8.62 -7.23 0.45
CA MET A 84 9.90 -6.51 0.38
C MET A 84 10.70 -6.80 -0.90
N GLU A 85 10.63 -8.01 -1.42
CA GLU A 85 11.33 -8.44 -2.64
C GLU A 85 10.87 -7.74 -3.92
N ASN A 86 9.77 -6.98 -3.86
CA ASN A 86 9.32 -6.19 -5.01
C ASN A 86 10.07 -4.85 -5.15
N GLU A 87 10.80 -4.41 -4.15
CA GLU A 87 11.57 -3.18 -4.25
C GLU A 87 12.61 -3.28 -5.37
N GLY A 88 12.53 -2.36 -6.33
CA GLY A 88 13.43 -2.35 -7.48
C GLY A 88 13.19 -3.44 -8.54
N TYR A 89 12.13 -4.23 -8.42
CA TYR A 89 11.84 -5.32 -9.36
C TYR A 89 11.42 -4.80 -10.75
N ALA A 90 12.09 -5.29 -11.80
CA ALA A 90 11.85 -4.84 -13.17
C ALA A 90 10.47 -5.27 -13.74
N GLY A 91 9.84 -6.26 -13.13
CA GLY A 91 8.55 -6.77 -13.58
C GLY A 91 8.64 -7.91 -14.60
N ARG A 92 7.50 -8.46 -14.95
CA ARG A 92 7.27 -9.45 -16.00
C ARG A 92 5.81 -9.37 -16.46
N LEU A 93 5.41 -10.16 -17.45
CA LEU A 93 4.07 -10.08 -18.05
C LEU A 93 2.92 -10.18 -17.04
N ASP A 94 3.04 -11.03 -16.04
CA ASP A 94 2.02 -11.32 -15.02
C ASP A 94 2.29 -10.64 -13.67
N HIS A 95 3.37 -9.86 -13.58
CA HIS A 95 3.78 -9.21 -12.33
C HIS A 95 4.28 -7.78 -12.60
N PRO A 96 3.71 -6.76 -11.94
CA PRO A 96 4.02 -5.38 -12.24
C PRO A 96 5.45 -4.99 -11.88
N ALA A 97 6.02 -4.09 -12.68
CA ALA A 97 7.30 -3.46 -12.38
C ALA A 97 7.20 -2.57 -11.14
N ARG A 98 8.27 -2.56 -10.35
CA ARG A 98 8.44 -1.77 -9.13
C ARG A 98 9.84 -1.10 -9.07
N GLU A 99 10.45 -0.83 -10.22
CA GLU A 99 11.82 -0.30 -10.32
C GLU A 99 11.99 1.02 -9.57
N ASN A 100 11.00 1.90 -9.66
CA ASN A 100 10.97 3.20 -9.01
C ASN A 100 10.30 3.19 -7.62
N HIS A 101 9.87 2.01 -7.15
CA HIS A 101 9.31 1.83 -5.83
C HIS A 101 10.41 1.71 -4.78
N ARG A 102 10.18 2.32 -3.61
CA ARG A 102 11.04 2.17 -2.43
C ARG A 102 10.15 1.88 -1.22
N ILE A 103 10.64 1.05 -0.33
CA ILE A 103 9.97 0.64 0.89
C ILE A 103 10.72 1.22 2.08
N ILE A 104 10.00 1.75 3.05
CA ILE A 104 10.58 2.21 4.31
C ILE A 104 10.46 1.07 5.32
N PRO A 105 11.58 0.48 5.75
CA PRO A 105 11.57 -0.46 6.87
C PRO A 105 11.18 0.25 8.15
N ILE A 106 10.21 -0.30 8.85
CA ILE A 106 9.73 0.19 10.14
C ILE A 106 9.69 -0.96 11.15
N THR A 107 9.68 -0.63 12.42
CA THR A 107 9.45 -1.59 13.50
C THR A 107 8.07 -1.35 14.06
N VAL A 108 7.25 -2.39 14.11
CA VAL A 108 5.90 -2.36 14.67
C VAL A 108 5.81 -3.46 15.73
N ASN A 109 5.60 -3.10 16.98
CA ASN A 109 5.54 -4.02 18.11
C ASN A 109 6.68 -5.04 18.08
N ASP A 110 7.93 -4.55 18.09
CA ASP A 110 9.19 -5.30 18.08
C ASP A 110 9.39 -6.26 16.88
N SER A 111 8.60 -6.12 15.84
CA SER A 111 8.72 -6.90 14.61
C SER A 111 9.02 -6.04 13.39
N LYS A 112 9.68 -6.63 12.39
CA LYS A 112 10.06 -5.94 11.15
C LYS A 112 8.87 -5.86 10.21
N TRP A 113 8.57 -4.63 9.75
CA TRP A 113 7.49 -4.32 8.83
C TRP A 113 7.99 -3.43 7.70
N GLY A 114 7.22 -3.37 6.63
CA GLY A 114 7.43 -2.44 5.53
C GLY A 114 6.31 -1.42 5.46
N PHE A 115 6.67 -0.16 5.22
CA PHE A 115 5.76 0.93 4.90
C PHE A 115 5.97 1.34 3.46
N GLN A 116 4.92 1.31 2.65
CA GLN A 116 4.96 1.68 1.23
C GLN A 116 3.71 2.44 0.82
N TYR A 117 3.85 3.40 -0.09
CA TYR A 117 2.70 3.99 -0.74
C TYR A 117 2.11 3.05 -1.79
N SER A 118 0.80 3.15 -1.98
CA SER A 118 0.09 2.48 -3.07
C SER A 118 0.05 3.40 -4.31
N PRO A 119 0.34 2.87 -5.51
CA PRO A 119 0.11 3.63 -6.73
C PRO A 119 -1.38 3.76 -7.09
N TYR A 120 -2.24 3.07 -6.36
CA TYR A 120 -3.70 3.08 -6.50
C TYR A 120 -4.31 3.75 -5.27
N VAL A 121 -4.85 4.94 -5.45
CA VAL A 121 -5.17 5.85 -4.35
C VAL A 121 -6.68 5.89 -4.10
N TYR A 122 -7.11 5.37 -2.94
CA TYR A 122 -8.48 5.55 -2.44
C TYR A 122 -8.61 6.85 -1.62
N TYR A 123 -7.60 7.14 -0.81
CA TYR A 123 -7.46 8.34 0.01
C TYR A 123 -6.15 9.05 -0.32
N ASN A 124 -6.01 10.29 0.10
CA ASN A 124 -4.72 10.98 0.02
C ASN A 124 -3.67 10.17 0.79
N GLU A 125 -2.47 10.11 0.25
CA GLU A 125 -1.35 9.38 0.87
C GLU A 125 -1.69 7.91 1.23
N HIS A 126 -2.48 7.24 0.37
CA HIS A 126 -2.84 5.85 0.58
C HIS A 126 -1.59 4.97 0.67
N CYS A 127 -1.37 4.38 1.82
CA CYS A 127 -0.21 3.53 2.09
C CYS A 127 -0.63 2.11 2.51
N ILE A 128 0.33 1.22 2.47
CA ILE A 128 0.20 -0.17 2.90
C ILE A 128 1.32 -0.45 3.89
N VAL A 129 0.94 -0.92 5.06
CA VAL A 129 1.86 -1.41 6.09
C VAL A 129 1.74 -2.92 6.14
N PHE A 130 2.83 -3.62 5.91
CA PHE A 130 2.83 -5.07 5.76
C PHE A 130 3.95 -5.72 6.58
N ASN A 131 3.70 -6.97 7.00
CA ASN A 131 4.68 -7.76 7.75
C ASN A 131 5.92 -8.03 6.88
N GLY A 132 7.12 -7.94 7.46
CA GLY A 132 8.37 -8.33 6.80
C GLY A 132 8.47 -9.82 6.49
N GLU A 133 7.61 -10.65 7.11
CA GLU A 133 7.52 -12.08 6.87
C GLU A 133 6.25 -12.41 6.08
N HIS A 134 6.31 -13.47 5.24
CA HIS A 134 5.16 -13.98 4.50
C HIS A 134 4.21 -14.74 5.42
N THR A 135 3.37 -14.01 6.14
CA THR A 135 2.35 -14.57 7.03
C THR A 135 0.95 -14.29 6.50
N PRO A 136 0.00 -15.24 6.66
CA PRO A 136 -1.40 -14.96 6.36
C PRO A 136 -1.92 -13.79 7.18
N MET A 137 -2.69 -12.90 6.55
CA MET A 137 -3.36 -11.84 7.27
C MET A 137 -4.50 -12.44 8.12
N LYS A 138 -4.49 -12.14 9.42
CA LYS A 138 -5.51 -12.55 10.37
C LYS A 138 -5.84 -11.39 11.29
N ILE A 139 -7.12 -11.22 11.60
CA ILE A 139 -7.56 -10.27 12.63
C ILE A 139 -7.57 -11.00 13.98
N GLU A 140 -6.54 -10.77 14.76
CA GLU A 140 -6.35 -11.26 16.10
C GLU A 140 -6.04 -10.09 17.03
N ARG A 141 -6.07 -10.30 18.35
CA ARG A 141 -5.71 -9.25 19.32
C ARG A 141 -4.35 -8.62 19.02
N GLN A 142 -3.36 -9.43 18.63
CA GLN A 142 -2.01 -8.95 18.30
C GLN A 142 -1.99 -8.06 17.04
N THR A 143 -2.91 -8.29 16.10
CA THR A 143 -3.06 -7.40 14.93
C THR A 143 -3.46 -6.00 15.37
N PHE A 144 -4.43 -5.87 16.27
CA PHE A 144 -4.82 -4.57 16.82
C PHE A 144 -3.68 -3.88 17.59
N VAL A 145 -2.92 -4.63 18.39
CA VAL A 145 -1.74 -4.07 19.08
C VAL A 145 -0.76 -3.46 18.07
N LYS A 146 -0.49 -4.16 16.97
CA LYS A 146 0.39 -3.67 15.90
C LYS A 146 -0.20 -2.45 15.18
N LEU A 147 -1.49 -2.47 14.88
CA LEU A 147 -2.18 -1.33 14.26
C LEU A 147 -2.09 -0.08 15.14
N PHE A 148 -2.34 -0.20 16.44
CA PHE A 148 -2.21 0.91 17.38
C PHE A 148 -0.76 1.39 17.54
N ASP A 149 0.21 0.50 17.52
CA ASP A 149 1.62 0.88 17.56
C ASP A 149 2.03 1.68 16.32
N PHE A 150 1.54 1.29 15.14
CA PHE A 150 1.76 2.08 13.92
C PHE A 150 1.14 3.48 14.02
N ILE A 151 -0.11 3.61 14.46
CA ILE A 151 -0.77 4.91 14.65
C ILE A 151 -0.05 5.77 15.69
N LYS A 152 0.53 5.17 16.72
CA LYS A 152 1.35 5.89 17.70
C LYS A 152 2.60 6.50 17.05
N GLN A 153 3.19 5.83 16.07
CA GLN A 153 4.34 6.32 15.31
C GLN A 153 3.92 7.38 14.26
N PHE A 154 2.73 7.24 13.66
CA PHE A 154 2.21 8.12 12.62
C PHE A 154 0.79 8.59 12.95
N PRO A 155 0.62 9.49 13.94
CA PRO A 155 -0.69 9.84 14.49
C PRO A 155 -1.60 10.62 13.54
N HIS A 156 -1.09 11.13 12.44
CA HIS A 156 -1.83 11.83 11.40
C HIS A 156 -2.47 10.89 10.35
N TYR A 157 -2.22 9.56 10.45
CA TYR A 157 -2.89 8.54 9.64
C TYR A 157 -4.07 7.91 10.37
N PHE A 158 -5.02 7.38 9.61
CA PHE A 158 -5.99 6.40 10.11
C PHE A 158 -5.72 5.04 9.48
N LEU A 159 -6.18 3.98 10.12
CA LEU A 159 -5.96 2.61 9.67
C LEU A 159 -7.24 1.89 9.30
N GLY A 160 -7.14 1.06 8.28
CA GLY A 160 -8.12 0.07 7.91
C GLY A 160 -7.47 -1.29 7.66
N SER A 161 -8.26 -2.36 7.71
CA SER A 161 -7.84 -3.71 7.33
C SER A 161 -8.75 -4.27 6.25
N ASN A 162 -8.18 -4.99 5.28
CA ASN A 162 -8.91 -5.62 4.18
C ASN A 162 -9.35 -7.06 4.50
N GLU A 163 -9.21 -7.52 5.73
CA GLU A 163 -9.52 -8.90 6.08
C GLU A 163 -11.04 -9.19 6.14
N ILE A 164 -11.85 -8.15 6.15
CA ILE A 164 -13.32 -8.28 6.14
C ILE A 164 -13.76 -8.80 4.77
N GLY A 165 -14.08 -10.08 4.67
CA GLY A 165 -14.68 -10.66 3.47
C GLY A 165 -14.11 -11.99 2.99
N ARG A 166 -13.20 -12.59 3.73
CA ARG A 166 -12.78 -13.98 3.49
C ARG A 166 -13.29 -14.89 4.61
N ALA A 167 -14.60 -14.95 4.71
CA ALA A 167 -15.25 -16.07 5.36
C ALA A 167 -15.22 -17.28 4.42
#